data_ab8a6f7f5b1c667011aa7aeeceac89db
#
_entry.id   ab8a6f7f5b1c667011aa7aeeceac89db
#
_cell.length_a   1.000
_cell.length_b   1.000
_cell.length_c   1.000
_cell.angle_alpha   90.00
_cell.angle_beta   90.00
_cell.angle_gamma   90.00
#
_symmetry.space_group_name_H-M   'P 1'
#
loop_
_entity.id
_entity.type
_entity.pdbx_description
1 polymer ?
#
loop_
_entity_poly.entity_id
_entity_poly.type
_entity_poly.pdbx_seq_one_letter_code
_entity_poly.pdbx_strand_id
1 'polypeptide(L)'
;VLRDAFRRSGARRIVDLCSGGGGPMAALHRALTADGTPLAVVLTDRYPNLAAFERLARTHQGMTFVGTPVDAAAVPRDLDGFRTLCNAFHHFAPGAARGLLVSAVEAGEPLAVFELSERSLRTMLALLLTPLAVWVGTPFMRPFRWHRLLWTYLVPIVPLLCLWDGLVSQWRAYTAE
;
A
#
# COMPACT_ATOMS: atom_id res chain seq x y z
N VAL A 1 8.85 2.84 15.22
CA VAL A 1 8.95 4.01 14.33
C VAL A 1 7.56 4.57 14.00
N LEU A 2 6.66 3.84 13.26
CA LEU A 2 5.34 4.39 12.89
C LEU A 2 4.49 4.77 14.12
N ARG A 3 4.41 3.88 15.13
CA ARG A 3 3.67 4.15 16.38
C ARG A 3 4.15 5.43 17.08
N ASP A 4 5.45 5.64 17.14
CA ASP A 4 6.03 6.80 17.80
C ASP A 4 5.80 8.08 16.99
N ALA A 5 5.91 7.98 15.65
CA ALA A 5 5.59 9.09 14.76
C ALA A 5 4.11 9.48 14.86
N PHE A 6 3.21 8.50 14.84
CA PHE A 6 1.78 8.70 15.00
C PHE A 6 1.44 9.35 16.35
N ARG A 7 1.98 8.84 17.46
CA ARG A 7 1.76 9.42 18.80
C ARG A 7 2.28 10.87 18.90
N ARG A 8 3.47 11.15 18.34
CA ARG A 8 4.05 12.51 18.36
C ARG A 8 3.29 13.50 17.49
N SER A 9 2.61 13.04 16.46
CA SER A 9 1.82 13.92 15.59
C SER A 9 0.55 14.46 16.25
N GLY A 10 0.06 13.81 17.31
CA GLY A 10 -1.23 14.15 17.92
C GLY A 10 -2.45 13.81 17.05
N ALA A 11 -2.25 13.19 15.90
CA ALA A 11 -3.35 12.78 15.01
C ALA A 11 -4.25 11.75 15.69
N ARG A 12 -5.55 11.81 15.40
CA ARG A 12 -6.57 10.91 16.00
C ARG A 12 -6.83 9.68 15.15
N ARG A 13 -6.46 9.73 13.86
CA ARG A 13 -6.68 8.65 12.89
C ARG A 13 -5.55 8.59 11.87
N ILE A 14 -5.42 7.44 11.23
CA ILE A 14 -4.60 7.27 10.04
C ILE A 14 -5.51 7.39 8.82
N VAL A 15 -5.07 8.13 7.81
CA VAL A 15 -5.66 8.18 6.46
C VAL A 15 -4.70 7.48 5.52
N ASP A 16 -5.05 6.28 5.09
CA ASP A 16 -4.22 5.48 4.19
C ASP A 16 -4.55 5.83 2.74
N LEU A 17 -3.58 6.40 2.05
CA LEU A 17 -3.70 6.85 0.67
C LEU A 17 -3.23 5.75 -0.28
N CYS A 18 -3.90 5.60 -1.43
CA CYS A 18 -3.61 4.54 -2.40
C CYS A 18 -3.69 3.14 -1.79
N SER A 19 -4.71 2.89 -0.97
CA SER A 19 -4.87 1.65 -0.20
C SER A 19 -5.04 0.39 -1.07
N GLY A 20 -5.46 0.51 -2.32
CA GLY A 20 -5.63 -0.63 -3.24
C GLY A 20 -6.58 -1.70 -2.68
N GLY A 21 -6.04 -2.87 -2.36
CA GLY A 21 -6.77 -3.95 -1.68
C GLY A 21 -6.69 -3.91 -0.16
N GLY A 22 -6.19 -2.82 0.43
CA GLY A 22 -5.93 -2.66 1.86
C GLY A 22 -4.49 -2.96 2.28
N GLY A 23 -3.67 -3.48 1.36
CA GLY A 23 -2.23 -3.68 1.54
C GLY A 23 -1.81 -4.20 2.92
N PRO A 24 -0.77 -3.64 3.53
CA PRO A 24 -0.31 -4.03 4.86
C PRO A 24 -1.16 -3.42 5.98
N MET A 25 -2.15 -2.54 5.69
CA MET A 25 -2.84 -1.75 6.71
C MET A 25 -3.56 -2.60 7.75
N ALA A 26 -4.14 -3.75 7.37
CA ALA A 26 -4.75 -4.67 8.32
C ALA A 26 -3.75 -5.25 9.36
N ALA A 27 -2.54 -5.58 8.90
CA ALA A 27 -1.47 -6.06 9.78
C ALA A 27 -0.91 -4.93 10.65
N LEU A 28 -0.71 -3.74 10.08
CA LEU A 28 -0.27 -2.54 10.79
C LEU A 28 -1.29 -2.13 11.86
N HIS A 29 -2.57 -2.10 11.54
CA HIS A 29 -3.64 -1.79 12.49
C HIS A 29 -3.59 -2.75 13.69
N ARG A 30 -3.55 -4.07 13.46
CA ARG A 30 -3.44 -5.05 14.54
C ARG A 30 -2.19 -4.84 15.41
N ALA A 31 -1.04 -4.57 14.77
CA ALA A 31 0.21 -4.32 15.49
C ALA A 31 0.15 -3.02 16.31
N LEU A 32 -0.50 -1.98 15.80
CA LEU A 32 -0.62 -0.69 16.48
C LEU A 32 -1.64 -0.72 17.63
N THR A 33 -2.66 -1.58 17.55
CA THR A 33 -3.71 -1.74 18.57
C THR A 33 -3.46 -2.89 19.56
N ALA A 34 -2.33 -3.60 19.43
CA ALA A 34 -2.01 -4.78 20.26
C ALA A 34 -1.94 -4.47 21.78
N ASP A 35 -1.73 -3.23 22.17
CA ASP A 35 -1.74 -2.74 23.55
C ASP A 35 -3.14 -2.28 24.04
N GLY A 36 -4.18 -2.53 23.23
CA GLY A 36 -5.55 -2.10 23.53
C GLY A 36 -5.84 -0.63 23.19
N THR A 37 -4.87 0.14 22.69
CA THR A 37 -5.10 1.54 22.28
C THR A 37 -5.96 1.56 21.02
N PRO A 38 -7.15 2.22 21.05
CA PRO A 38 -8.00 2.30 19.87
C PRO A 38 -7.33 3.16 18.79
N LEU A 39 -7.39 2.73 17.55
CA LEU A 39 -6.87 3.44 16.39
C LEU A 39 -7.91 3.45 15.27
N ALA A 40 -8.31 4.63 14.84
CA ALA A 40 -9.13 4.78 13.64
C ALA A 40 -8.26 4.78 12.39
N VAL A 41 -8.69 4.06 11.36
CA VAL A 41 -8.05 4.04 10.04
C VAL A 41 -9.11 4.27 8.97
N VAL A 42 -8.83 5.18 8.03
CA VAL A 42 -9.67 5.46 6.87
C VAL A 42 -8.90 5.03 5.61
N LEU A 43 -9.42 4.02 4.90
CA LEU A 43 -8.84 3.57 3.63
C LEU A 43 -9.34 4.47 2.49
N THR A 44 -8.43 4.92 1.64
CA THR A 44 -8.76 5.76 0.48
C THR A 44 -7.97 5.31 -0.75
N ASP A 45 -8.54 5.50 -1.93
CA ASP A 45 -7.88 5.21 -3.20
C ASP A 45 -8.47 6.04 -4.33
N ARG A 46 -7.69 6.26 -5.38
CA ARG A 46 -8.20 6.89 -6.61
C ARG A 46 -9.18 5.96 -7.35
N TYR A 47 -9.02 4.64 -7.18
CA TYR A 47 -9.87 3.59 -7.74
C TYR A 47 -10.29 2.62 -6.63
N PRO A 48 -11.26 3.01 -5.75
CA PRO A 48 -11.57 2.26 -4.55
C PRO A 48 -12.00 0.83 -4.82
N ASN A 49 -11.30 -0.12 -4.20
CA ASN A 49 -11.70 -1.53 -4.22
C ASN A 49 -12.74 -1.78 -3.11
N LEU A 50 -14.00 -1.43 -3.40
CA LEU A 50 -15.10 -1.47 -2.42
C LEU A 50 -15.24 -2.84 -1.74
N ALA A 51 -15.14 -3.94 -2.52
CA ALA A 51 -15.26 -5.29 -1.97
C ALA A 51 -14.14 -5.62 -0.95
N ALA A 52 -12.91 -5.15 -1.20
CA ALA A 52 -11.81 -5.30 -0.26
C ALA A 52 -11.98 -4.40 0.96
N PHE A 53 -12.38 -3.14 0.76
CA PHE A 53 -12.59 -2.16 1.81
C PHE A 53 -13.70 -2.57 2.78
N GLU A 54 -14.86 -2.99 2.26
CA GLU A 54 -15.96 -3.51 3.07
C GLU A 54 -15.56 -4.74 3.89
N ARG A 55 -14.80 -5.66 3.29
CA ARG A 55 -14.29 -6.83 4.01
C ARG A 55 -13.42 -6.41 5.18
N LEU A 56 -12.50 -5.46 4.96
CA LEU A 56 -11.60 -4.96 6.01
C LEU A 56 -12.36 -4.23 7.11
N ALA A 57 -13.30 -3.35 6.75
CA ALA A 57 -14.14 -2.64 7.72
C ALA A 57 -15.00 -3.58 8.58
N ARG A 58 -15.48 -4.69 7.99
CA ARG A 58 -16.22 -5.72 8.76
C ARG A 58 -15.34 -6.56 9.68
N THR A 59 -14.07 -6.76 9.34
CA THR A 59 -13.18 -7.69 10.08
C THR A 59 -12.23 -6.98 11.04
N HIS A 60 -12.10 -5.66 10.96
CA HIS A 60 -11.20 -4.87 11.79
C HIS A 60 -11.95 -3.67 12.39
N GLN A 61 -12.20 -3.75 13.70
CA GLN A 61 -12.81 -2.64 14.42
C GLN A 61 -11.95 -1.38 14.34
N GLY A 62 -12.55 -0.23 14.04
CA GLY A 62 -11.83 1.03 13.84
C GLY A 62 -11.35 1.26 12.40
N MET A 63 -11.53 0.31 11.48
CA MET A 63 -11.31 0.55 10.06
C MET A 63 -12.59 1.01 9.37
N THR A 64 -12.46 2.10 8.61
CA THR A 64 -13.49 2.65 7.74
C THR A 64 -12.90 2.93 6.36
N PHE A 65 -13.68 3.38 5.42
CA PHE A 65 -13.19 3.72 4.08
C PHE A 65 -14.02 4.83 3.42
N VAL A 66 -13.41 5.49 2.43
CA VAL A 66 -14.10 6.39 1.51
C VAL A 66 -14.41 5.61 0.24
N GLY A 67 -15.70 5.54 -0.12
CA GLY A 67 -16.17 4.80 -1.29
C GLY A 67 -16.05 5.56 -2.62
N THR A 68 -15.75 6.85 -2.57
CA THR A 68 -15.52 7.71 -3.74
C THR A 68 -14.03 7.85 -4.02
N PRO A 69 -13.63 8.15 -5.29
CA PRO A 69 -12.23 8.39 -5.64
C PRO A 69 -11.61 9.50 -4.79
N VAL A 70 -10.41 9.23 -4.23
CA VAL A 70 -9.59 10.20 -3.51
C VAL A 70 -8.22 10.27 -4.19
N ASP A 71 -7.86 11.45 -4.70
CA ASP A 71 -6.54 11.70 -5.24
C ASP A 71 -5.56 12.01 -4.11
N ALA A 72 -4.48 11.24 -3.99
CA ALA A 72 -3.47 11.42 -2.94
C ALA A 72 -2.73 12.79 -3.02
N ALA A 73 -2.72 13.42 -4.21
CA ALA A 73 -2.15 14.76 -4.38
C ALA A 73 -3.17 15.89 -4.06
N ALA A 74 -4.45 15.55 -3.90
CA ALA A 74 -5.54 16.50 -3.64
C ALA A 74 -6.53 15.92 -2.61
N VAL A 75 -6.02 15.56 -1.44
CA VAL A 75 -6.82 14.96 -0.36
C VAL A 75 -7.82 16.00 0.16
N PRO A 76 -9.12 15.66 0.23
CA PRO A 76 -10.15 16.53 0.80
C PRO A 76 -9.81 16.98 2.24
N ARG A 77 -10.14 18.23 2.57
CA ARG A 77 -9.80 18.80 3.90
C ARG A 77 -10.51 18.15 5.09
N ASP A 78 -11.63 17.52 4.86
CA ASP A 78 -12.38 16.74 5.85
C ASP A 78 -11.76 15.37 6.16
N LEU A 79 -10.80 14.95 5.34
CA LEU A 79 -9.95 13.79 5.57
C LEU A 79 -8.63 14.18 6.25
N ASP A 80 -8.76 14.84 7.43
CA ASP A 80 -7.65 15.17 8.31
C ASP A 80 -7.07 13.90 8.98
N GLY A 81 -5.77 13.92 9.32
CA GLY A 81 -5.12 12.84 10.07
C GLY A 81 -3.73 12.48 9.57
N PHE A 82 -3.13 11.51 10.24
CA PHE A 82 -1.81 11.00 9.86
C PHE A 82 -1.91 10.23 8.53
N ARG A 83 -1.36 10.79 7.47
CA ARG A 83 -1.38 10.20 6.14
C ARG A 83 -0.35 9.09 6.03
N THR A 84 -0.74 7.94 5.49
CA THR A 84 0.17 6.85 5.14
C THR A 84 0.10 6.54 3.66
N LEU A 85 1.21 6.13 3.08
CA LEU A 85 1.32 5.66 1.71
C LEU A 85 2.18 4.39 1.72
N CYS A 86 1.58 3.25 1.41
CA CYS A 86 2.25 1.97 1.49
C CYS A 86 2.49 1.39 0.10
N ASN A 87 3.77 1.31 -0.29
CA ASN A 87 4.22 0.70 -1.54
C ASN A 87 3.50 1.24 -2.80
N ALA A 88 3.30 2.56 -2.83
CA ALA A 88 2.59 3.24 -3.92
C ALA A 88 3.30 4.51 -4.40
N PHE A 89 4.27 5.04 -3.65
CA PHE A 89 4.92 6.31 -3.99
C PHE A 89 5.71 6.23 -5.29
N HIS A 90 6.30 5.08 -5.60
CA HIS A 90 7.03 4.84 -6.85
C HIS A 90 6.14 4.84 -8.11
N HIS A 91 4.81 4.79 -7.98
CA HIS A 91 3.89 4.95 -9.11
C HIS A 91 3.73 6.40 -9.55
N PHE A 92 4.07 7.36 -8.70
CA PHE A 92 3.95 8.78 -9.02
C PHE A 92 5.14 9.26 -9.84
N ALA A 93 4.87 9.99 -10.93
CA ALA A 93 5.91 10.75 -11.60
C ALA A 93 6.46 11.87 -10.69
N PRO A 94 7.72 12.34 -10.86
CA PRO A 94 8.35 13.28 -9.93
C PRO A 94 7.53 14.52 -9.61
N GLY A 95 6.85 15.10 -10.59
CA GLY A 95 5.96 16.24 -10.37
C GLY A 95 4.75 15.92 -9.50
N ALA A 96 4.12 14.75 -9.70
CA ALA A 96 2.99 14.31 -8.92
C ALA A 96 3.42 13.89 -7.49
N ALA A 97 4.57 13.22 -7.35
CA ALA A 97 5.17 12.91 -6.06
C ALA A 97 5.44 14.18 -5.24
N ARG A 98 6.03 15.20 -5.89
CA ARG A 98 6.23 16.51 -5.25
C ARG A 98 4.90 17.16 -4.85
N GLY A 99 3.88 17.13 -5.72
CA GLY A 99 2.54 17.65 -5.42
C GLY A 99 1.91 16.99 -4.19
N LEU A 100 2.06 15.66 -4.06
CA LEU A 100 1.59 14.91 -2.90
C LEU A 100 2.27 15.39 -1.60
N LEU A 101 3.59 15.54 -1.62
CA LEU A 101 4.35 16.02 -0.47
C LEU A 101 3.95 17.47 -0.10
N VAL A 102 3.83 18.35 -1.10
CA VAL A 102 3.40 19.74 -0.90
C VAL A 102 1.99 19.79 -0.32
N SER A 103 1.05 18.99 -0.85
CA SER A 103 -0.32 18.90 -0.33
C SER A 103 -0.37 18.48 1.16
N ALA A 104 0.50 17.57 1.58
CA ALA A 104 0.58 17.19 2.99
C ALA A 104 1.09 18.34 3.87
N VAL A 105 2.14 19.04 3.41
CA VAL A 105 2.72 20.19 4.12
C VAL A 105 1.74 21.35 4.21
N GLU A 106 1.06 21.70 3.11
CA GLU A 106 0.06 22.78 3.07
C GLU A 106 -1.16 22.49 3.95
N ALA A 107 -1.54 21.21 4.06
CA ALA A 107 -2.60 20.78 4.96
C ALA A 107 -2.16 20.74 6.44
N GLY A 108 -0.85 20.82 6.72
CA GLY A 108 -0.31 20.62 8.07
C GLY A 108 -0.42 19.17 8.56
N GLU A 109 -0.63 18.22 7.64
CA GLU A 109 -0.86 16.82 7.98
C GLU A 109 0.44 16.00 7.91
N PRO A 110 0.74 15.20 8.94
CA PRO A 110 1.89 14.32 8.91
C PRO A 110 1.74 13.24 7.84
N LEU A 111 2.84 12.91 7.17
CA LEU A 111 2.88 11.89 6.12
C LEU A 111 4.00 10.90 6.38
N ALA A 112 3.69 9.60 6.30
CA ALA A 112 4.66 8.52 6.28
C ALA A 112 4.56 7.72 4.98
N VAL A 113 5.68 7.59 4.30
CA VAL A 113 5.80 6.79 3.08
C VAL A 113 6.58 5.53 3.39
N PHE A 114 6.02 4.38 3.05
CA PHE A 114 6.64 3.06 3.20
C PHE A 114 6.80 2.43 1.83
N GLU A 115 8.04 2.19 1.42
CA GLU A 115 8.36 1.54 0.16
C GLU A 115 9.14 0.25 0.42
N LEU A 116 8.75 -0.81 -0.26
CA LEU A 116 9.50 -2.08 -0.29
C LEU A 116 10.53 -2.06 -1.41
N SER A 117 10.30 -1.24 -2.43
CA SER A 117 11.19 -1.11 -3.58
C SER A 117 12.37 -0.20 -3.22
N GLU A 118 13.57 -0.77 -3.24
CA GLU A 118 14.83 -0.07 -3.02
C GLU A 118 15.73 -0.28 -4.23
N ARG A 119 16.35 0.78 -4.75
CA ARG A 119 17.33 0.68 -5.84
C ARG A 119 18.63 0.06 -5.36
N SER A 120 18.63 -1.24 -5.11
CA SER A 120 19.83 -1.96 -4.73
C SER A 120 20.05 -3.17 -5.66
N LEU A 121 21.31 -3.51 -5.92
CA LEU A 121 21.66 -4.69 -6.71
C LEU A 121 21.09 -5.96 -6.05
N ARG A 122 21.06 -6.02 -4.73
CA ARG A 122 20.52 -7.17 -3.97
C ARG A 122 19.03 -7.39 -4.26
N THR A 123 18.24 -6.32 -4.22
CA THR A 123 16.81 -6.39 -4.52
C THR A 123 16.56 -6.71 -5.99
N MET A 124 17.35 -6.18 -6.91
CA MET A 124 17.29 -6.54 -8.33
C MET A 124 17.57 -8.04 -8.55
N LEU A 125 18.60 -8.59 -7.92
CA LEU A 125 18.90 -10.03 -7.99
C LEU A 125 17.80 -10.87 -7.34
N ALA A 126 17.25 -10.43 -6.20
CA ALA A 126 16.13 -11.12 -5.55
C ALA A 126 14.86 -11.13 -6.43
N LEU A 127 14.63 -10.08 -7.21
CA LEU A 127 13.50 -10.04 -8.16
C LEU A 127 13.59 -11.10 -9.25
N LEU A 128 14.79 -11.51 -9.65
CA LEU A 128 14.96 -12.60 -10.63
C LEU A 128 14.43 -13.94 -10.10
N LEU A 129 14.28 -14.08 -8.79
CA LEU A 129 13.66 -15.25 -8.14
C LEU A 129 12.13 -15.17 -8.08
N THR A 130 11.53 -14.01 -8.44
CA THR A 130 10.07 -13.82 -8.40
C THR A 130 9.31 -14.87 -9.23
N PRO A 131 9.70 -15.22 -10.45
CA PRO A 131 9.01 -16.27 -11.22
C PRO A 131 8.97 -17.61 -10.47
N LEU A 132 10.08 -17.99 -9.84
CA LEU A 132 10.15 -19.21 -9.03
C LEU A 132 9.24 -19.13 -7.81
N ALA A 133 9.25 -18.00 -7.10
CA ALA A 133 8.37 -17.77 -5.95
C ALA A 133 6.89 -17.82 -6.34
N VAL A 134 6.53 -17.24 -7.49
CA VAL A 134 5.17 -17.31 -8.05
C VAL A 134 4.79 -18.75 -8.38
N TRP A 135 5.68 -19.50 -9.02
CA TRP A 135 5.46 -20.91 -9.34
C TRP A 135 5.19 -21.74 -8.09
N VAL A 136 6.06 -21.64 -7.09
CA VAL A 136 5.89 -22.37 -5.83
C VAL A 136 4.67 -21.90 -5.04
N GLY A 137 4.38 -20.60 -5.03
CA GLY A 137 3.32 -20.00 -4.21
C GLY A 137 1.90 -20.16 -4.79
N THR A 138 1.77 -20.24 -6.12
CA THR A 138 0.44 -20.23 -6.78
C THR A 138 -0.53 -21.31 -6.28
N PRO A 139 -0.15 -22.57 -6.05
CA PRO A 139 -1.08 -23.60 -5.57
C PRO A 139 -1.63 -23.33 -4.16
N PHE A 140 -0.88 -22.58 -3.34
CA PHE A 140 -1.23 -22.29 -1.95
C PHE A 140 -2.06 -21.02 -1.78
N MET A 141 -2.27 -20.25 -2.86
CA MET A 141 -3.04 -19.01 -2.81
C MET A 141 -4.53 -19.28 -2.58
N ARG A 142 -5.10 -18.67 -1.55
CA ARG A 142 -6.52 -18.74 -1.24
C ARG A 142 -7.25 -17.44 -1.64
N PRO A 143 -8.52 -17.50 -2.13
CA PRO A 143 -9.28 -18.70 -2.51
C PRO A 143 -8.64 -19.39 -3.71
N PHE A 144 -8.66 -20.74 -3.72
CA PHE A 144 -8.12 -21.54 -4.84
C PHE A 144 -8.90 -21.29 -6.12
N ARG A 145 -8.18 -21.05 -7.22
CA ARG A 145 -8.77 -20.82 -8.55
C ARG A 145 -7.94 -21.53 -9.59
N TRP A 146 -8.49 -22.56 -10.22
CA TRP A 146 -7.79 -23.42 -11.18
C TRP A 146 -7.20 -22.65 -12.38
N HIS A 147 -7.86 -21.58 -12.85
CA HIS A 147 -7.37 -20.77 -13.97
C HIS A 147 -6.01 -20.07 -13.64
N ARG A 148 -5.69 -19.85 -12.36
CA ARG A 148 -4.36 -19.34 -11.98
C ARG A 148 -3.26 -20.33 -12.35
N LEU A 149 -3.54 -21.66 -12.22
CA LEU A 149 -2.57 -22.69 -12.61
C LEU A 149 -2.30 -22.64 -14.12
N LEU A 150 -3.35 -22.45 -14.93
CA LEU A 150 -3.23 -22.28 -16.37
C LEU A 150 -2.27 -21.16 -16.73
N TRP A 151 -2.49 -19.97 -16.16
CA TRP A 151 -1.70 -18.76 -16.44
C TRP A 151 -0.35 -18.71 -15.75
N THR A 152 -0.09 -19.63 -14.83
CA THR A 152 1.21 -19.74 -14.16
C THR A 152 2.08 -20.83 -14.78
N TYR A 153 1.51 -21.98 -15.11
CA TYR A 153 2.28 -23.18 -15.51
C TYR A 153 2.23 -23.48 -16.98
N LEU A 154 1.05 -23.38 -17.61
CA LEU A 154 0.92 -23.69 -19.03
C LEU A 154 1.26 -22.47 -19.89
N VAL A 155 0.76 -21.30 -19.53
CA VAL A 155 1.10 -20.03 -20.18
C VAL A 155 1.66 -19.11 -19.10
N PRO A 156 2.99 -19.00 -18.91
CA PRO A 156 3.61 -18.39 -17.74
C PRO A 156 3.53 -16.85 -17.74
N ILE A 157 2.33 -16.32 -18.04
CA ILE A 157 2.10 -14.87 -18.06
C ILE A 157 2.21 -14.28 -16.66
N VAL A 158 1.64 -14.94 -15.62
CA VAL A 158 1.63 -14.40 -14.27
C VAL A 158 3.04 -14.25 -13.71
N PRO A 159 3.94 -15.25 -13.75
CA PRO A 159 5.32 -15.08 -13.32
C PRO A 159 6.06 -13.96 -14.05
N LEU A 160 5.86 -13.85 -15.37
CA LEU A 160 6.51 -12.83 -16.19
C LEU A 160 5.99 -11.42 -15.87
N LEU A 161 4.68 -11.25 -15.69
CA LEU A 161 4.10 -9.98 -15.29
C LEU A 161 4.57 -9.55 -13.89
N CYS A 162 4.65 -10.49 -12.94
CA CYS A 162 5.15 -10.18 -11.60
C CYS A 162 6.64 -9.76 -11.64
N LEU A 163 7.45 -10.42 -12.46
CA LEU A 163 8.85 -10.04 -12.65
C LEU A 163 8.96 -8.65 -13.29
N TRP A 164 8.21 -8.41 -14.36
CA TRP A 164 8.18 -7.13 -15.06
C TRP A 164 7.74 -5.98 -14.15
N ASP A 165 6.64 -6.17 -13.43
CA ASP A 165 6.12 -5.19 -12.49
C ASP A 165 7.15 -4.87 -11.38
N GLY A 166 7.78 -5.90 -10.82
CA GLY A 166 8.86 -5.74 -9.85
C GLY A 166 10.05 -4.94 -10.39
N LEU A 167 10.50 -5.22 -11.61
CA LEU A 167 11.61 -4.50 -12.25
C LEU A 167 11.25 -3.04 -12.52
N VAL A 168 10.05 -2.77 -13.03
CA VAL A 168 9.58 -1.40 -13.28
C VAL A 168 9.43 -0.63 -11.97
N SER A 169 8.90 -1.25 -10.94
CA SER A 169 8.76 -0.65 -9.60
C SER A 169 10.10 -0.29 -8.99
N GLN A 170 11.08 -1.18 -9.11
CA GLN A 170 12.46 -0.92 -8.68
C GLN A 170 13.09 0.26 -9.45
N TRP A 171 12.88 0.32 -10.75
CA TRP A 171 13.43 1.40 -11.56
C TRP A 171 12.84 2.76 -11.19
N ARG A 172 11.56 2.77 -10.78
CA ARG A 172 10.84 3.97 -10.36
C ARG A 172 10.99 4.31 -8.88
N ALA A 173 11.60 3.43 -8.07
CA ALA A 173 11.78 3.68 -6.65
C ALA A 173 12.60 4.96 -6.41
N TYR A 174 12.15 5.78 -5.48
CA TYR A 174 12.88 6.95 -5.01
C TYR A 174 13.94 6.53 -3.99
N THR A 175 15.14 7.11 -4.07
CA THR A 175 16.17 6.98 -3.05
C THR A 175 15.98 8.09 -2.02
N ALA A 176 16.06 7.76 -0.73
CA ALA A 176 16.19 8.74 0.32
C ALA A 176 17.67 9.18 0.34
N GLU A 177 17.99 10.35 -0.23
CA GLU A 177 19.28 11.02 -0.08
C GLU A 177 19.17 12.11 0.97
#